data_d15e41c21ade80d0732bca4a806f7ce4
#
_entry.id   d15e41c21ade80d0732bca4a806f7ce4
#
_cell.length_a   1.000
_cell.length_b   1.000
_cell.length_c   1.000
_cell.angle_alpha   90.00
_cell.angle_beta   90.00
_cell.angle_gamma   90.00
#
_symmetry.space_group_name_H-M   'P 1'
#
loop_
_entity.id
_entity.type
_entity.pdbx_description
1 polymer ?
#
loop_
_entity_poly.entity_id
_entity_poly.type
_entity_poly.pdbx_seq_one_letter_code
_entity_poly.pdbx_strand_id
1 'polypeptide(L)'
;TTMVRRAFEIISDIPTKLVCFSDDMDGMRKIPGNVPDPKALEAYMQQPLTAVPDPFGTHDSFGAHMNAKLNSFLDTFGFEYEFISATDYYKSGKMDAILLKAAEKYDDIMAIMLKSLREERRETYSIFLPLSPTTGQVLYVPMKNVTRDGMITFDDNDGTEVTVPVTGGNCKLQWKPDFGARWAALGVDFEMYGKDHATNTAIYDGICRVLGGKAPEHFTYELFLDAEGHKISKTSGNGLTIDEWLTYASTESLSYFMYLKPKTAKRMHFDVIPKAVDEYHQQLRAYATQDDVGKLNNPVFHIHGRNVPASDMVVPFAMLLNLASVSGAEDKNTLWGFIQRYAPEASSATHPQMDQAAGFAVRYY
;
A
#
# COMPACT_ATOMS: atom_id res chain seq x y z
N THR A 1 6.90 -5.83 -2.20
CA THR A 1 8.21 -5.40 -1.65
C THR A 1 8.79 -6.47 -0.72
N THR A 2 8.05 -7.02 0.25
CA THR A 2 8.52 -8.06 1.20
C THR A 2 9.18 -9.25 0.51
N MET A 3 8.61 -9.76 -0.60
CA MET A 3 9.18 -10.89 -1.35
C MET A 3 10.54 -10.54 -1.95
N VAL A 4 10.69 -9.32 -2.49
CA VAL A 4 11.97 -8.84 -3.03
C VAL A 4 12.99 -8.68 -1.92
N ARG A 5 12.60 -8.13 -0.77
CA ARG A 5 13.44 -8.03 0.42
C ARG A 5 13.97 -9.41 0.85
N ARG A 6 13.08 -10.39 1.02
CA ARG A 6 13.46 -11.76 1.38
C ARG A 6 14.39 -12.42 0.36
N ALA A 7 14.14 -12.19 -0.94
CA ALA A 7 15.03 -12.68 -1.99
C ALA A 7 16.41 -12.04 -1.92
N PHE A 8 16.49 -10.74 -1.63
CA PHE A 8 17.77 -10.04 -1.46
C PHE A 8 18.55 -10.55 -0.24
N GLU A 9 17.88 -10.78 0.88
CA GLU A 9 18.48 -11.33 2.13
C GLU A 9 19.06 -12.75 1.99
N ILE A 10 18.72 -13.46 0.88
CA ILE A 10 19.32 -14.76 0.58
C ILE A 10 20.69 -14.62 -0.07
N ILE A 11 20.86 -13.58 -0.89
CA ILE A 11 22.06 -13.38 -1.73
C ILE A 11 23.00 -12.30 -1.16
N SER A 12 22.65 -11.67 -0.05
CA SER A 12 23.40 -10.56 0.53
C SER A 12 23.26 -10.55 2.05
N ASP A 13 24.37 -10.26 2.74
CA ASP A 13 24.40 -10.03 4.19
C ASP A 13 24.13 -8.57 4.57
N ILE A 14 23.79 -7.71 3.61
CA ILE A 14 23.45 -6.32 3.86
C ILE A 14 22.09 -6.27 4.57
N PRO A 15 22.00 -5.63 5.75
CA PRO A 15 20.73 -5.52 6.47
C PRO A 15 19.73 -4.72 5.66
N THR A 16 18.50 -5.17 5.67
CA THR A 16 17.41 -4.54 4.94
C THR A 16 16.37 -3.93 5.89
N LYS A 17 15.72 -2.87 5.46
CA LYS A 17 14.64 -2.21 6.16
C LYS A 17 13.51 -1.94 5.19
N LEU A 18 12.29 -2.35 5.55
CA LEU A 18 11.09 -2.02 4.81
C LEU A 18 10.39 -0.85 5.50
N VAL A 19 10.15 0.23 4.77
CA VAL A 19 9.45 1.41 5.27
C VAL A 19 8.05 1.47 4.66
N CYS A 20 7.04 1.66 5.51
CA CYS A 20 5.68 2.00 5.12
C CYS A 20 5.42 3.47 5.49
N PHE A 21 5.42 4.35 4.49
CA PHE A 21 5.21 5.78 4.68
C PHE A 21 3.75 6.15 4.41
N SER A 22 3.05 6.68 5.41
CA SER A 22 1.65 7.13 5.29
C SER A 22 1.56 8.60 4.94
N ASP A 23 0.74 8.94 3.94
CA ASP A 23 0.47 10.31 3.50
C ASP A 23 -0.57 11.04 4.38
N ASP A 24 -0.57 10.80 5.68
CA ASP A 24 -1.56 11.29 6.63
C ASP A 24 -1.53 12.83 6.86
N MET A 25 -0.50 13.51 6.36
CA MET A 25 -0.43 14.98 6.30
C MET A 25 -1.13 15.58 5.07
N ASP A 26 -1.65 14.75 4.16
CA ASP A 26 -2.40 15.25 3.01
C ASP A 26 -3.70 15.92 3.46
N GLY A 27 -4.03 17.05 2.80
CA GLY A 27 -5.32 17.72 3.00
C GLY A 27 -6.47 16.87 2.48
N MET A 28 -7.57 16.79 3.23
CA MET A 28 -8.79 16.10 2.80
C MET A 28 -9.41 16.80 1.59
N ARG A 29 -9.17 16.27 0.38
CA ARG A 29 -9.67 16.84 -0.88
C ARG A 29 -11.04 16.34 -1.28
N LYS A 30 -11.47 15.22 -0.75
CA LYS A 30 -12.74 14.57 -1.01
C LYS A 30 -13.17 13.76 0.19
N ILE A 31 -14.43 13.85 0.55
CA ILE A 31 -15.01 13.03 1.61
C ILE A 31 -15.33 11.65 1.02
N PRO A 32 -14.86 10.55 1.65
CA PRO A 32 -15.19 9.20 1.21
C PRO A 32 -16.70 8.93 1.36
N GLY A 33 -17.29 8.22 0.38
CA GLY A 33 -18.72 7.91 0.40
C GLY A 33 -19.15 6.86 1.42
N ASN A 34 -18.19 6.16 2.02
CA ASN A 34 -18.41 5.06 2.98
C ASN A 34 -18.19 5.46 4.45
N VAL A 35 -18.23 6.74 4.76
CA VAL A 35 -18.16 7.23 6.16
C VAL A 35 -19.57 7.40 6.75
N PRO A 36 -19.75 7.23 8.08
CA PRO A 36 -21.06 7.28 8.74
C PRO A 36 -21.81 8.63 8.57
N ASP A 37 -21.10 9.75 8.67
CA ASP A 37 -21.66 11.10 8.50
C ASP A 37 -20.76 11.95 7.59
N PRO A 38 -20.95 11.90 6.26
CA PRO A 38 -20.15 12.68 5.35
C PRO A 38 -20.28 14.20 5.55
N LYS A 39 -21.45 14.69 5.98
CA LYS A 39 -21.71 16.12 6.16
C LYS A 39 -20.89 16.72 7.30
N ALA A 40 -20.69 15.98 8.37
CA ALA A 40 -19.87 16.43 9.49
C ALA A 40 -18.42 16.72 9.09
N LEU A 41 -17.93 16.09 8.00
CA LEU A 41 -16.56 16.28 7.50
C LEU A 41 -16.41 17.48 6.54
N GLU A 42 -17.50 18.11 6.07
CA GLU A 42 -17.42 19.24 5.14
C GLU A 42 -16.64 20.43 5.71
N ALA A 43 -16.75 20.68 7.01
CA ALA A 43 -16.00 21.73 7.69
C ALA A 43 -14.48 21.50 7.75
N TYR A 44 -14.05 20.27 7.50
CA TYR A 44 -12.64 19.86 7.59
C TYR A 44 -11.97 19.67 6.22
N MET A 45 -12.62 20.10 5.14
CA MET A 45 -12.00 20.05 3.82
C MET A 45 -10.66 20.79 3.82
N GLN A 46 -9.67 20.22 3.14
CA GLN A 46 -8.26 20.66 3.09
C GLN A 46 -7.49 20.59 4.42
N GLN A 47 -8.10 20.18 5.53
CA GLN A 47 -7.35 19.88 6.75
C GLN A 47 -6.47 18.63 6.54
N PRO A 48 -5.24 18.58 7.13
CA PRO A 48 -4.47 17.33 7.18
C PRO A 48 -5.33 16.20 7.75
N LEU A 49 -5.21 14.99 7.21
CA LEU A 49 -6.03 13.86 7.67
C LEU A 49 -5.90 13.60 9.18
N THR A 50 -4.74 13.95 9.76
CA THR A 50 -4.50 13.87 11.21
C THR A 50 -5.19 14.98 12.03
N ALA A 51 -5.73 16.01 11.37
CA ALA A 51 -6.54 17.07 12.01
C ALA A 51 -8.05 16.90 11.75
N VAL A 52 -8.43 15.93 10.90
CA VAL A 52 -9.85 15.61 10.64
C VAL A 52 -10.36 14.66 11.71
N PRO A 53 -11.50 14.94 12.38
CA PRO A 53 -12.09 14.00 13.33
C PRO A 53 -12.35 12.63 12.71
N ASP A 54 -12.17 11.56 13.48
CA ASP A 54 -12.50 10.21 13.02
C ASP A 54 -14.03 10.05 12.91
N PRO A 55 -14.59 9.88 11.70
CA PRO A 55 -16.03 9.72 11.52
C PRO A 55 -16.57 8.39 12.10
N PHE A 56 -15.68 7.43 12.42
CA PHE A 56 -16.04 6.16 13.03
C PHE A 56 -15.97 6.19 14.56
N GLY A 57 -15.40 7.25 15.14
CA GLY A 57 -15.32 7.44 16.60
C GLY A 57 -14.41 6.45 17.33
N THR A 58 -13.46 5.83 16.62
CA THR A 58 -12.58 4.78 17.18
C THR A 58 -11.15 5.26 17.44
N HIS A 59 -10.75 6.40 16.87
CA HIS A 59 -9.42 6.97 16.96
C HIS A 59 -9.49 8.50 17.10
N ASP A 60 -8.38 9.13 17.46
CA ASP A 60 -8.30 10.58 17.69
C ASP A 60 -8.52 11.39 16.39
N SER A 61 -8.22 10.80 15.21
CA SER A 61 -8.41 11.45 13.92
C SER A 61 -8.67 10.43 12.82
N PHE A 62 -9.18 10.92 11.69
CA PHE A 62 -9.35 10.10 10.48
C PHE A 62 -8.01 9.57 9.96
N GLY A 63 -6.93 10.38 10.04
CA GLY A 63 -5.57 9.92 9.74
C GLY A 63 -5.13 8.76 10.64
N ALA A 64 -5.36 8.87 11.96
CA ALA A 64 -5.04 7.81 12.91
C ALA A 64 -5.84 6.53 12.64
N HIS A 65 -7.13 6.64 12.31
CA HIS A 65 -7.99 5.51 11.92
C HIS A 65 -7.44 4.80 10.68
N MET A 66 -7.09 5.55 9.63
CA MET A 66 -6.56 4.97 8.40
C MET A 66 -5.17 4.34 8.59
N ASN A 67 -4.33 4.95 9.42
CA ASN A 67 -3.03 4.41 9.80
C ASN A 67 -3.18 3.09 10.58
N ALA A 68 -4.12 3.03 11.54
CA ALA A 68 -4.42 1.80 12.28
C ALA A 68 -4.91 0.67 11.36
N LYS A 69 -5.78 0.98 10.40
CA LYS A 69 -6.21 0.01 9.37
C LYS A 69 -5.06 -0.49 8.52
N LEU A 70 -4.17 0.40 8.08
CA LEU A 70 -3.01 0.03 7.28
C LEU A 70 -2.06 -0.88 8.08
N ASN A 71 -1.77 -0.53 9.32
CA ASN A 71 -0.94 -1.35 10.21
C ASN A 71 -1.58 -2.74 10.44
N SER A 72 -2.85 -2.78 10.83
CA SER A 72 -3.59 -4.03 11.01
C SER A 72 -3.53 -4.94 9.77
N PHE A 73 -3.68 -4.35 8.57
CA PHE A 73 -3.52 -5.08 7.32
C PHE A 73 -2.12 -5.67 7.17
N LEU A 74 -1.06 -4.86 7.37
CA LEU A 74 0.32 -5.32 7.23
C LEU A 74 0.66 -6.40 8.27
N ASP A 75 0.19 -6.25 9.49
CA ASP A 75 0.36 -7.20 10.60
C ASP A 75 -0.34 -8.52 10.34
N THR A 76 -1.54 -8.50 9.72
CA THR A 76 -2.28 -9.72 9.32
C THR A 76 -1.48 -10.61 8.38
N PHE A 77 -0.62 -10.00 7.52
CA PHE A 77 0.30 -10.73 6.64
C PHE A 77 1.64 -11.05 7.29
N GLY A 78 1.86 -10.68 8.55
CA GLY A 78 3.12 -10.89 9.26
C GLY A 78 4.31 -10.15 8.63
N PHE A 79 4.08 -8.98 8.03
CA PHE A 79 5.16 -8.20 7.43
C PHE A 79 5.96 -7.48 8.52
N GLU A 80 7.28 -7.50 8.38
CA GLU A 80 8.19 -6.71 9.18
C GLU A 80 8.45 -5.38 8.47
N TYR A 81 8.06 -4.27 9.09
CA TYR A 81 8.18 -2.94 8.50
C TYR A 81 8.36 -1.87 9.60
N GLU A 82 8.90 -0.72 9.21
CA GLU A 82 8.84 0.51 10.00
C GLU A 82 7.74 1.40 9.44
N PHE A 83 6.75 1.70 10.28
CA PHE A 83 5.69 2.64 9.93
C PHE A 83 6.16 4.08 10.17
N ILE A 84 5.93 4.95 9.20
CA ILE A 84 6.22 6.39 9.29
C ILE A 84 4.95 7.18 8.94
N SER A 85 4.49 8.01 9.87
CA SER A 85 3.50 9.05 9.63
C SER A 85 4.18 10.25 8.97
N ALA A 86 3.64 10.75 7.86
CA ALA A 86 4.13 11.99 7.24
C ALA A 86 4.01 13.16 8.19
N THR A 87 2.87 13.28 8.89
CA THR A 87 2.64 14.35 9.87
C THR A 87 3.73 14.38 10.94
N ASP A 88 4.04 13.23 11.53
CA ASP A 88 5.08 13.14 12.56
C ASP A 88 6.47 13.38 11.98
N TYR A 89 6.73 12.89 10.78
CA TYR A 89 8.04 13.01 10.15
C TYR A 89 8.35 14.47 9.80
N TYR A 90 7.36 15.21 9.31
CA TYR A 90 7.47 16.64 9.02
C TYR A 90 7.53 17.48 10.31
N LYS A 91 6.62 17.25 11.27
CA LYS A 91 6.56 18.02 12.52
C LYS A 91 7.75 17.79 13.46
N SER A 92 8.34 16.60 13.44
CA SER A 92 9.53 16.30 14.27
C SER A 92 10.83 16.86 13.72
N GLY A 93 10.80 17.52 12.55
CA GLY A 93 11.97 18.07 11.89
C GLY A 93 12.82 17.07 11.10
N LYS A 94 12.40 15.80 10.99
CA LYS A 94 13.13 14.79 10.22
C LYS A 94 13.18 15.09 8.72
N MET A 95 12.22 15.89 8.19
CA MET A 95 12.23 16.39 6.83
C MET A 95 12.97 17.72 6.67
N ASP A 96 13.30 18.44 7.74
CA ASP A 96 13.76 19.83 7.69
C ASP A 96 14.99 20.04 6.80
N ALA A 97 16.00 19.16 6.91
CA ALA A 97 17.19 19.26 6.07
C ALA A 97 16.89 19.16 4.56
N ILE A 98 15.95 18.27 4.18
CA ILE A 98 15.51 18.10 2.79
C ILE A 98 14.63 19.26 2.34
N LEU A 99 13.77 19.79 3.21
CA LEU A 99 12.93 20.96 2.92
C LEU A 99 13.75 22.22 2.71
N LEU A 100 14.77 22.47 3.55
CA LEU A 100 15.74 23.56 3.35
C LEU A 100 16.50 23.39 2.04
N LYS A 101 16.92 22.17 1.72
CA LYS A 101 17.55 21.88 0.43
C LYS A 101 16.61 22.09 -0.75
N ALA A 102 15.32 21.77 -0.59
CA ALA A 102 14.30 22.01 -1.61
C ALA A 102 14.06 23.53 -1.82
N ALA A 103 14.13 24.33 -0.76
CA ALA A 103 14.08 25.79 -0.86
C ALA A 103 15.33 26.36 -1.57
N GLU A 104 16.52 25.89 -1.20
CA GLU A 104 17.78 26.27 -1.89
C GLU A 104 17.75 25.94 -3.38
N LYS A 105 17.13 24.81 -3.74
CA LYS A 105 17.03 24.25 -5.09
C LYS A 105 15.65 24.42 -5.74
N TYR A 106 14.89 25.40 -5.27
CA TYR A 106 13.51 25.62 -5.71
C TYR A 106 13.38 25.70 -7.23
N ASP A 107 14.20 26.54 -7.87
CA ASP A 107 14.16 26.77 -9.32
C ASP A 107 14.52 25.48 -10.11
N ASP A 108 15.50 24.72 -9.63
CA ASP A 108 15.94 23.47 -10.25
C ASP A 108 14.79 22.44 -10.22
N ILE A 109 14.09 22.33 -9.09
CA ILE A 109 12.94 21.42 -8.92
C ILE A 109 11.75 21.92 -9.74
N MET A 110 11.46 23.21 -9.71
CA MET A 110 10.41 23.83 -10.53
C MET A 110 10.64 23.57 -12.02
N ALA A 111 11.90 23.69 -12.50
CA ALA A 111 12.23 23.41 -13.90
C ALA A 111 11.94 21.95 -14.32
N ILE A 112 12.09 20.98 -13.39
CA ILE A 112 11.69 19.58 -13.61
C ILE A 112 10.16 19.47 -13.66
N MET A 113 9.48 20.07 -12.68
CA MET A 113 8.03 19.95 -12.53
C MET A 113 7.25 20.59 -13.67
N LEU A 114 7.64 21.83 -14.07
CA LEU A 114 6.92 22.61 -15.09
C LEU A 114 6.86 21.90 -16.45
N LYS A 115 7.87 21.08 -16.79
CA LYS A 115 7.87 20.27 -18.01
C LYS A 115 6.73 19.25 -18.05
N SER A 116 6.27 18.79 -16.89
CA SER A 116 5.22 17.79 -16.75
C SER A 116 3.81 18.37 -16.57
N LEU A 117 3.70 19.70 -16.46
CA LEU A 117 2.44 20.39 -16.18
C LEU A 117 1.85 21.03 -17.44
N ARG A 118 0.52 21.02 -17.51
CA ARG A 118 -0.24 21.79 -18.50
C ARG A 118 -0.03 23.30 -18.25
N GLU A 119 -0.12 24.10 -19.28
CA GLU A 119 0.16 25.54 -19.24
C GLU A 119 -0.64 26.27 -18.15
N GLU A 120 -1.93 26.02 -18.06
CA GLU A 120 -2.84 26.59 -17.04
C GLU A 120 -2.41 26.33 -15.59
N ARG A 121 -1.72 25.21 -15.34
CA ARG A 121 -1.23 24.83 -14.01
C ARG A 121 0.14 25.41 -13.68
N ARG A 122 0.90 25.87 -14.68
CA ARG A 122 2.27 26.35 -14.46
C ARG A 122 2.30 27.65 -13.67
N GLU A 123 1.33 28.53 -13.89
CA GLU A 123 1.26 29.84 -13.23
C GLU A 123 0.92 29.75 -11.73
N THR A 124 0.17 28.75 -11.35
CA THR A 124 -0.31 28.56 -9.97
C THR A 124 0.40 27.45 -9.21
N TYR A 125 1.39 26.79 -9.84
CA TYR A 125 2.07 25.65 -9.23
C TYR A 125 3.17 26.11 -8.29
N SER A 126 3.25 25.45 -7.13
CA SER A 126 4.41 25.44 -6.24
C SER A 126 4.72 24.01 -5.82
N ILE A 127 6.00 23.73 -5.54
CA ILE A 127 6.40 22.46 -4.92
C ILE A 127 6.01 22.40 -3.44
N PHE A 128 5.88 23.57 -2.79
CA PHE A 128 5.48 23.69 -1.40
C PHE A 128 3.95 23.83 -1.27
N LEU A 129 3.38 23.14 -0.30
CA LEU A 129 2.00 23.26 0.16
C LEU A 129 2.03 23.74 1.59
N PRO A 130 1.93 25.04 1.85
CA PRO A 130 1.95 25.57 3.21
C PRO A 130 0.68 25.17 3.97
N LEU A 131 0.79 25.08 5.28
CA LEU A 131 -0.36 25.04 6.19
C LEU A 131 -0.75 26.46 6.55
N SER A 132 -2.03 26.79 6.36
CA SER A 132 -2.56 28.08 6.82
C SER A 132 -2.35 28.24 8.33
N PRO A 133 -1.65 29.26 8.80
CA PRO A 133 -1.53 29.51 10.25
C PRO A 133 -2.86 29.90 10.88
N THR A 134 -3.83 30.37 10.11
CA THR A 134 -5.14 30.78 10.58
C THR A 134 -6.13 29.62 10.66
N THR A 135 -6.16 28.75 9.63
CA THR A 135 -7.15 27.67 9.52
C THR A 135 -6.58 26.27 9.70
N GLY A 136 -5.25 26.10 9.60
CA GLY A 136 -4.58 24.80 9.61
C GLY A 136 -4.72 24.00 8.31
N GLN A 137 -5.40 24.55 7.30
CA GLN A 137 -5.62 23.88 6.02
C GLN A 137 -4.35 23.79 5.19
N VAL A 138 -4.20 22.72 4.42
CA VAL A 138 -3.15 22.57 3.41
C VAL A 138 -3.52 23.38 2.18
N LEU A 139 -2.71 24.37 1.82
CA LEU A 139 -3.01 25.33 0.77
C LEU A 139 -2.34 24.93 -0.55
N TYR A 140 -3.09 25.04 -1.64
CA TYR A 140 -2.63 24.81 -3.02
C TYR A 140 -2.48 26.14 -3.75
N VAL A 141 -1.61 26.99 -3.24
CA VAL A 141 -1.38 28.37 -3.71
C VAL A 141 0.02 28.54 -4.30
N PRO A 142 0.22 29.50 -5.22
CA PRO A 142 1.56 29.83 -5.69
C PRO A 142 2.37 30.51 -4.56
N MET A 143 3.69 30.31 -4.57
CA MET A 143 4.57 31.06 -3.69
C MET A 143 4.90 32.42 -4.33
N LYS A 144 4.73 33.50 -3.56
CA LYS A 144 5.17 34.85 -3.95
C LYS A 144 6.69 34.98 -3.85
N ASN A 145 7.26 34.33 -2.84
CA ASN A 145 8.69 34.30 -2.63
C ASN A 145 9.12 32.99 -1.96
N VAL A 146 10.29 32.50 -2.33
CA VAL A 146 10.96 31.37 -1.69
C VAL A 146 12.42 31.80 -1.49
N THR A 147 12.85 31.88 -0.24
CA THR A 147 14.23 32.24 0.08
C THR A 147 15.09 31.00 0.24
N ARG A 148 16.39 31.13 -0.03
CA ARG A 148 17.35 30.01 0.06
C ARG A 148 17.52 29.46 1.47
N ASP A 149 17.22 30.27 2.49
CA ASP A 149 17.26 29.90 3.91
C ASP A 149 15.93 29.26 4.38
N GLY A 150 14.99 29.03 3.46
CA GLY A 150 13.80 28.23 3.71
C GLY A 150 12.57 29.00 4.19
N MET A 151 12.46 30.30 3.91
CA MET A 151 11.23 31.05 4.14
C MET A 151 10.37 31.02 2.86
N ILE A 152 9.07 30.82 3.00
CA ILE A 152 8.08 30.88 1.93
C ILE A 152 7.04 31.95 2.23
N THR A 153 6.70 32.76 1.22
CA THR A 153 5.66 33.80 1.31
C THR A 153 4.53 33.47 0.34
N PHE A 154 3.31 33.53 0.81
CA PHE A 154 2.10 33.19 0.06
C PHE A 154 0.89 34.00 0.57
N ASP A 155 -0.22 33.97 -0.15
CA ASP A 155 -1.49 34.48 0.34
C ASP A 155 -2.27 33.37 1.05
N ASP A 156 -2.70 33.61 2.29
CA ASP A 156 -3.59 32.72 3.03
C ASP A 156 -5.03 32.79 2.45
N ASN A 157 -5.92 31.94 2.92
CA ASN A 157 -7.31 31.85 2.44
C ASN A 157 -8.10 33.16 2.54
N ASP A 158 -7.76 34.02 3.48
CA ASP A 158 -8.39 35.34 3.67
C ASP A 158 -7.73 36.46 2.85
N GLY A 159 -6.71 36.14 2.04
CA GLY A 159 -5.94 37.08 1.25
C GLY A 159 -4.82 37.79 2.00
N THR A 160 -4.58 37.43 3.27
CA THR A 160 -3.47 37.95 4.04
C THR A 160 -2.16 37.35 3.56
N GLU A 161 -1.16 38.20 3.32
CA GLU A 161 0.19 37.75 3.00
C GLU A 161 0.89 37.19 4.24
N VAL A 162 1.36 35.96 4.13
CA VAL A 162 1.98 35.22 5.23
C VAL A 162 3.37 34.73 4.81
N THR A 163 4.32 34.81 5.73
CA THR A 163 5.67 34.26 5.57
C THR A 163 5.94 33.26 6.70
N VAL A 164 6.28 32.01 6.34
CA VAL A 164 6.59 30.93 7.30
C VAL A 164 7.82 30.16 6.86
N PRO A 165 8.54 29.49 7.80
CA PRO A 165 9.61 28.57 7.41
C PRO A 165 9.03 27.29 6.79
N VAL A 166 9.76 26.67 5.87
CA VAL A 166 9.39 25.36 5.29
C VAL A 166 9.50 24.20 6.28
N THR A 167 10.15 24.43 7.41
CA THR A 167 10.49 23.45 8.45
C THR A 167 9.42 23.34 9.54
N GLY A 168 9.56 22.35 10.44
CA GLY A 168 8.72 22.21 11.63
C GLY A 168 7.26 21.87 11.34
N GLY A 169 6.94 21.36 10.17
CA GLY A 169 5.58 21.00 9.78
C GLY A 169 4.70 22.17 9.31
N ASN A 170 5.27 23.37 9.08
CA ASN A 170 4.53 24.51 8.54
C ASN A 170 4.17 24.38 7.06
N CYS A 171 4.84 23.49 6.34
CA CYS A 171 4.48 23.12 4.99
C CYS A 171 4.78 21.64 4.72
N LYS A 172 4.22 21.14 3.66
CA LYS A 172 4.59 19.85 3.06
C LYS A 172 4.94 20.05 1.58
N LEU A 173 5.54 19.05 0.95
CA LEU A 173 5.76 19.05 -0.49
C LEU A 173 4.52 18.51 -1.23
N GLN A 174 4.30 18.95 -2.47
CA GLN A 174 3.37 18.29 -3.37
C GLN A 174 3.82 16.85 -3.65
N TRP A 175 2.88 15.96 -3.94
CA TRP A 175 3.12 14.51 -4.00
C TRP A 175 4.28 14.09 -4.93
N LYS A 176 4.49 14.71 -6.11
CA LYS A 176 5.61 14.34 -6.99
C LYS A 176 6.96 14.78 -6.43
N PRO A 177 7.16 16.04 -6.00
CA PRO A 177 8.36 16.45 -5.28
C PRO A 177 8.59 15.66 -3.99
N ASP A 178 7.52 15.33 -3.27
CA ASP A 178 7.59 14.60 -2.02
C ASP A 178 8.15 13.17 -2.18
N PHE A 179 7.80 12.46 -3.27
CA PHE A 179 8.41 11.16 -3.57
C PHE A 179 9.93 11.24 -3.69
N GLY A 180 10.45 12.17 -4.50
CA GLY A 180 11.90 12.37 -4.63
C GLY A 180 12.56 12.81 -3.34
N ALA A 181 11.88 13.66 -2.57
CA ALA A 181 12.35 14.15 -1.29
C ALA A 181 12.42 13.05 -0.23
N ARG A 182 11.42 12.18 -0.14
CA ARG A 182 11.41 11.00 0.77
C ARG A 182 12.57 10.05 0.45
N TRP A 183 12.79 9.77 -0.82
CA TRP A 183 13.89 8.90 -1.23
C TRP A 183 15.24 9.48 -0.82
N ALA A 184 15.43 10.79 -0.98
CA ALA A 184 16.64 11.46 -0.53
C ALA A 184 16.77 11.48 1.01
N ALA A 185 15.67 11.75 1.73
CA ALA A 185 15.65 11.85 3.19
C ALA A 185 15.88 10.51 3.88
N LEU A 186 15.28 9.45 3.34
CA LEU A 186 15.33 8.10 3.91
C LEU A 186 16.47 7.24 3.37
N GLY A 187 17.16 7.70 2.31
CA GLY A 187 18.20 6.91 1.63
C GLY A 187 17.63 5.63 1.02
N VAL A 188 16.52 5.73 0.30
CA VAL A 188 15.83 4.58 -0.29
C VAL A 188 16.66 3.98 -1.41
N ASP A 189 17.00 2.69 -1.33
CA ASP A 189 17.75 1.97 -2.36
C ASP A 189 16.87 1.26 -3.38
N PHE A 190 15.63 0.90 -2.99
CA PHE A 190 14.71 0.17 -3.85
C PHE A 190 13.26 0.63 -3.63
N GLU A 191 12.57 0.93 -4.73
CA GLU A 191 11.15 1.33 -4.73
C GLU A 191 10.33 0.46 -5.68
N MET A 192 9.20 -0.07 -5.17
CA MET A 192 8.28 -0.88 -5.95
C MET A 192 6.92 -0.21 -6.04
N TYR A 193 6.46 0.06 -7.26
CA TYR A 193 5.20 0.77 -7.50
C TYR A 193 4.41 0.23 -8.69
N GLY A 194 3.12 0.57 -8.74
CA GLY A 194 2.24 0.24 -9.84
C GLY A 194 2.56 1.02 -11.12
N LYS A 195 2.18 0.49 -12.26
CA LYS A 195 2.40 1.07 -13.60
C LYS A 195 1.89 2.50 -13.74
N ASP A 196 0.92 2.92 -12.96
CA ASP A 196 0.40 4.28 -12.93
C ASP A 196 1.42 5.34 -12.45
N HIS A 197 2.46 4.94 -11.72
CA HIS A 197 3.58 5.78 -11.36
C HIS A 197 4.71 5.81 -12.40
N ALA A 198 4.77 4.84 -13.32
CA ALA A 198 5.90 4.66 -14.24
C ALA A 198 6.20 5.91 -15.09
N THR A 199 5.18 6.67 -15.49
CA THR A 199 5.35 7.91 -16.27
C THR A 199 5.95 9.06 -15.47
N ASN A 200 5.98 8.96 -14.15
CA ASN A 200 6.48 10.00 -13.26
C ASN A 200 7.87 9.67 -12.67
N THR A 201 8.37 8.46 -12.87
CA THR A 201 9.63 7.99 -12.26
C THR A 201 10.81 8.91 -12.54
N ALA A 202 10.97 9.35 -13.81
CA ALA A 202 12.05 10.28 -14.17
C ALA A 202 11.97 11.62 -13.41
N ILE A 203 10.76 12.07 -13.06
CA ILE A 203 10.54 13.29 -12.25
C ILE A 203 11.01 13.03 -10.82
N TYR A 204 10.58 11.96 -10.20
CA TYR A 204 10.95 11.60 -8.83
C TYR A 204 12.46 11.43 -8.70
N ASP A 205 13.08 10.70 -9.62
CA ASP A 205 14.53 10.48 -9.71
C ASP A 205 15.30 11.80 -9.87
N GLY A 206 14.82 12.65 -10.76
CA GLY A 206 15.43 13.97 -11.00
C GLY A 206 15.43 14.82 -9.73
N ILE A 207 14.30 14.86 -9.02
CA ILE A 207 14.15 15.60 -7.77
C ILE A 207 15.02 15.01 -6.67
N CYS A 208 15.04 13.68 -6.51
CA CYS A 208 15.90 13.00 -5.55
C CYS A 208 17.38 13.39 -5.75
N ARG A 209 17.86 13.39 -7.00
CA ARG A 209 19.24 13.77 -7.33
C ARG A 209 19.51 15.25 -7.08
N VAL A 210 18.58 16.16 -7.41
CA VAL A 210 18.70 17.61 -7.12
C VAL A 210 18.81 17.86 -5.61
N LEU A 211 18.12 17.06 -4.81
CA LEU A 211 18.17 17.11 -3.35
C LEU A 211 19.41 16.42 -2.75
N GLY A 212 20.29 15.87 -3.59
CA GLY A 212 21.54 15.23 -3.16
C GLY A 212 21.38 13.74 -2.80
N GLY A 213 20.22 13.15 -3.02
CA GLY A 213 19.98 11.72 -2.83
C GLY A 213 20.43 10.90 -4.05
N LYS A 214 20.53 9.58 -3.85
CA LYS A 214 20.66 8.60 -4.91
C LYS A 214 19.26 8.09 -5.27
N ALA A 215 18.87 8.16 -6.53
CA ALA A 215 17.60 7.57 -6.97
C ALA A 215 17.62 6.04 -6.76
N PRO A 216 16.52 5.46 -6.24
CA PRO A 216 16.46 4.02 -5.99
C PRO A 216 16.40 3.20 -7.28
N GLU A 217 16.70 1.92 -7.15
CA GLU A 217 16.35 0.92 -8.17
C GLU A 217 14.83 0.70 -8.17
N HIS A 218 14.23 0.54 -9.35
CA HIS A 218 12.79 0.49 -9.51
C HIS A 218 12.29 -0.87 -9.96
N PHE A 219 11.16 -1.29 -9.39
CA PHE A 219 10.39 -2.40 -9.91
C PHE A 219 8.94 -1.98 -10.13
N THR A 220 8.52 -1.95 -11.40
CA THR A 220 7.14 -1.62 -11.76
C THR A 220 6.31 -2.89 -11.90
N TYR A 221 5.17 -2.97 -11.18
CA TYR A 221 4.19 -4.04 -11.37
C TYR A 221 2.97 -3.55 -12.13
N GLU A 222 2.30 -4.50 -12.80
CA GLU A 222 1.11 -4.23 -13.61
C GLU A 222 -0.14 -3.99 -12.75
N LEU A 223 -1.16 -3.42 -13.38
CA LEU A 223 -2.43 -3.10 -12.76
C LEU A 223 -3.24 -4.37 -12.48
N PHE A 224 -4.10 -4.28 -11.46
CA PHE A 224 -5.19 -5.23 -11.27
C PHE A 224 -6.43 -4.77 -12.02
N LEU A 225 -7.11 -5.73 -12.66
CA LEU A 225 -8.28 -5.51 -13.48
C LEU A 225 -9.49 -6.22 -12.84
N ASP A 226 -10.68 -5.70 -13.08
CA ASP A 226 -11.92 -6.39 -12.70
C ASP A 226 -12.20 -7.61 -13.62
N ALA A 227 -13.36 -8.23 -13.45
CA ALA A 227 -13.76 -9.40 -14.25
C ALA A 227 -13.86 -9.07 -15.75
N GLU A 228 -14.27 -7.86 -16.10
CA GLU A 228 -14.43 -7.37 -17.47
C GLU A 228 -13.11 -6.92 -18.08
N GLY A 229 -12.06 -6.74 -17.28
CA GLY A 229 -10.74 -6.27 -17.73
C GLY A 229 -10.53 -4.78 -17.64
N HIS A 230 -11.38 -4.05 -16.92
CA HIS A 230 -11.19 -2.64 -16.62
C HIS A 230 -10.29 -2.46 -15.40
N LYS A 231 -9.59 -1.32 -15.32
CA LYS A 231 -8.77 -0.98 -14.15
C LYS A 231 -9.63 -0.92 -12.89
N ILE A 232 -9.22 -1.63 -11.85
CA ILE A 232 -9.83 -1.51 -10.52
C ILE A 232 -9.53 -0.11 -9.96
N SER A 233 -10.58 0.57 -9.48
CA SER A 233 -10.44 1.88 -8.85
C SER A 233 -11.32 2.01 -7.61
N LYS A 234 -10.85 2.80 -6.63
CA LYS A 234 -11.62 3.10 -5.41
C LYS A 234 -12.97 3.80 -5.72
N THR A 235 -13.01 4.57 -6.80
CA THR A 235 -14.22 5.34 -7.18
C THR A 235 -15.31 4.46 -7.79
N SER A 236 -14.93 3.45 -8.57
CA SER A 236 -15.87 2.51 -9.20
C SER A 236 -16.29 1.37 -8.26
N GLY A 237 -15.52 1.10 -7.20
CA GLY A 237 -15.83 0.01 -6.27
C GLY A 237 -15.87 -1.39 -6.94
N ASN A 238 -15.21 -1.53 -8.10
CA ASN A 238 -15.28 -2.72 -8.94
C ASN A 238 -14.20 -3.77 -8.62
N GLY A 239 -13.52 -3.64 -7.50
CA GLY A 239 -12.44 -4.55 -7.12
C GLY A 239 -12.80 -5.43 -5.93
N LEU A 240 -12.25 -6.63 -5.89
CA LEU A 240 -12.26 -7.49 -4.72
C LEU A 240 -11.38 -6.84 -3.62
N THR A 241 -11.95 -6.62 -2.45
CA THR A 241 -11.21 -6.10 -1.30
C THR A 241 -10.40 -7.20 -0.63
N ILE A 242 -9.41 -6.80 0.17
CA ILE A 242 -8.61 -7.74 0.95
C ILE A 242 -9.47 -8.46 1.99
N ASP A 243 -10.36 -7.74 2.67
CA ASP A 243 -11.28 -8.32 3.66
C ASP A 243 -12.21 -9.36 3.03
N GLU A 244 -12.71 -9.09 1.82
CA GLU A 244 -13.48 -10.07 1.07
C GLU A 244 -12.64 -11.31 0.72
N TRP A 245 -11.39 -11.13 0.24
CA TRP A 245 -10.51 -12.29 -0.01
C TRP A 245 -10.31 -13.12 1.26
N LEU A 246 -9.96 -12.46 2.38
CA LEU A 246 -9.66 -13.14 3.65
C LEU A 246 -10.88 -13.77 4.31
N THR A 247 -12.10 -13.40 3.89
CA THR A 247 -13.32 -14.11 4.27
C THR A 247 -13.36 -15.52 3.68
N TYR A 248 -12.79 -15.72 2.49
CA TYR A 248 -12.93 -16.96 1.71
C TYR A 248 -11.62 -17.70 1.45
N ALA A 249 -10.48 -17.13 1.82
CA ALA A 249 -9.16 -17.74 1.62
C ALA A 249 -8.08 -17.15 2.54
N SER A 250 -6.93 -17.80 2.60
CA SER A 250 -5.81 -17.42 3.48
C SER A 250 -4.99 -16.24 2.94
N THR A 251 -4.23 -15.61 3.84
CA THR A 251 -3.24 -14.56 3.50
C THR A 251 -2.17 -15.06 2.53
N GLU A 252 -1.79 -16.32 2.66
CA GLU A 252 -0.75 -16.95 1.82
C GLU A 252 -1.24 -17.13 0.39
N SER A 253 -2.51 -17.52 0.20
CA SER A 253 -3.11 -17.64 -1.14
C SER A 253 -3.21 -16.29 -1.85
N LEU A 254 -3.52 -15.20 -1.10
CA LEU A 254 -3.50 -13.85 -1.64
C LEU A 254 -2.06 -13.41 -1.96
N SER A 255 -1.11 -13.68 -1.05
CA SER A 255 0.30 -13.39 -1.27
C SER A 255 0.82 -14.11 -2.52
N TYR A 256 0.45 -15.37 -2.71
CA TYR A 256 0.77 -16.13 -3.92
C TYR A 256 0.19 -15.48 -5.18
N PHE A 257 -1.10 -15.15 -5.16
CA PHE A 257 -1.76 -14.47 -6.28
C PHE A 257 -1.10 -13.14 -6.65
N MET A 258 -0.76 -12.33 -5.63
CA MET A 258 -0.11 -11.03 -5.81
C MET A 258 1.32 -11.15 -6.35
N TYR A 259 2.08 -12.13 -5.87
CA TYR A 259 3.47 -12.37 -6.27
C TYR A 259 3.60 -12.93 -7.68
N LEU A 260 2.68 -13.79 -8.09
CA LEU A 260 2.75 -14.50 -9.38
C LEU A 260 2.72 -13.52 -10.55
N LYS A 261 3.75 -13.56 -11.42
CA LYS A 261 3.86 -12.76 -12.65
C LYS A 261 3.56 -11.25 -12.45
N PRO A 262 4.32 -10.55 -11.61
CA PRO A 262 3.99 -9.17 -11.22
C PRO A 262 4.02 -8.18 -12.40
N LYS A 263 4.70 -8.51 -13.51
CA LYS A 263 4.74 -7.69 -14.74
C LYS A 263 3.61 -7.99 -15.72
N THR A 264 2.60 -8.76 -15.32
CA THR A 264 1.43 -9.11 -16.14
C THR A 264 0.18 -8.62 -15.43
N ALA A 265 -0.68 -7.88 -16.14
CA ALA A 265 -1.96 -7.47 -15.61
C ALA A 265 -2.81 -8.70 -15.26
N LYS A 266 -3.44 -8.67 -14.08
CA LYS A 266 -4.24 -9.77 -13.55
C LYS A 266 -5.66 -9.32 -13.28
N ARG A 267 -6.61 -10.17 -13.62
CA ARG A 267 -7.99 -9.98 -13.19
C ARG A 267 -8.11 -10.42 -11.74
N MET A 268 -8.62 -9.55 -10.89
CA MET A 268 -8.82 -9.76 -9.46
C MET A 268 -10.31 -9.63 -9.16
N HIS A 269 -11.00 -10.75 -9.19
CA HIS A 269 -12.44 -10.88 -8.92
C HIS A 269 -12.69 -12.17 -8.11
N PHE A 270 -13.90 -12.33 -7.62
CA PHE A 270 -14.24 -13.40 -6.69
C PHE A 270 -13.86 -14.81 -7.18
N ASP A 271 -14.14 -15.12 -8.45
CA ASP A 271 -13.93 -16.46 -9.01
C ASP A 271 -12.46 -16.86 -9.18
N VAL A 272 -11.50 -15.95 -8.96
CA VAL A 272 -10.07 -16.32 -9.02
C VAL A 272 -9.59 -16.96 -7.70
N ILE A 273 -10.33 -16.77 -6.59
CA ILE A 273 -9.95 -17.24 -5.25
C ILE A 273 -9.73 -18.76 -5.23
N PRO A 274 -10.65 -19.62 -5.68
CA PRO A 274 -10.49 -21.07 -5.60
C PRO A 274 -9.23 -21.55 -6.33
N LYS A 275 -8.98 -21.01 -7.50
CA LYS A 275 -7.79 -21.32 -8.29
C LYS A 275 -6.51 -20.90 -7.58
N ALA A 276 -6.47 -19.70 -7.00
CA ALA A 276 -5.31 -19.20 -6.28
C ALA A 276 -4.97 -20.06 -5.05
N VAL A 277 -6.00 -20.54 -4.33
CA VAL A 277 -5.83 -21.47 -3.19
C VAL A 277 -5.25 -22.79 -3.66
N ASP A 278 -5.81 -23.39 -4.70
CA ASP A 278 -5.34 -24.69 -5.22
C ASP A 278 -3.92 -24.61 -5.79
N GLU A 279 -3.59 -23.54 -6.53
CA GLU A 279 -2.24 -23.32 -7.05
C GLU A 279 -1.23 -23.10 -5.92
N TYR A 280 -1.58 -22.34 -4.89
CA TYR A 280 -0.72 -22.15 -3.72
C TYR A 280 -0.39 -23.51 -3.04
N HIS A 281 -1.40 -24.35 -2.76
CA HIS A 281 -1.18 -25.67 -2.17
C HIS A 281 -0.44 -26.63 -3.11
N GLN A 282 -0.62 -26.51 -4.42
CA GLN A 282 0.18 -27.23 -5.40
C GLN A 282 1.68 -26.87 -5.30
N GLN A 283 1.99 -25.59 -5.13
CA GLN A 283 3.37 -25.12 -4.95
C GLN A 283 3.96 -25.59 -3.63
N LEU A 284 3.18 -25.64 -2.55
CA LEU A 284 3.63 -26.23 -1.27
C LEU A 284 4.00 -27.71 -1.43
N ARG A 285 3.18 -28.50 -2.12
CA ARG A 285 3.49 -29.92 -2.38
C ARG A 285 4.73 -30.08 -3.26
N ALA A 286 4.87 -29.25 -4.31
CA ALA A 286 6.04 -29.27 -5.17
C ALA A 286 7.32 -28.92 -4.40
N TYR A 287 7.25 -27.92 -3.51
CA TYR A 287 8.39 -27.47 -2.69
C TYR A 287 9.02 -28.62 -1.87
N ALA A 288 8.20 -29.52 -1.34
CA ALA A 288 8.67 -30.62 -0.50
C ALA A 288 9.62 -31.59 -1.23
N THR A 289 9.51 -31.69 -2.56
CA THR A 289 10.26 -32.66 -3.39
C THR A 289 11.28 -32.00 -4.32
N GLN A 290 11.33 -30.65 -4.38
CA GLN A 290 12.25 -29.90 -5.22
C GLN A 290 13.68 -29.92 -4.65
N ASP A 291 14.66 -29.81 -5.54
CA ASP A 291 16.05 -29.51 -5.20
C ASP A 291 16.20 -28.04 -4.74
N ASP A 292 17.38 -27.64 -4.30
CA ASP A 292 17.62 -26.32 -3.74
C ASP A 292 17.32 -25.19 -4.76
N VAL A 293 17.64 -25.38 -6.02
CA VAL A 293 17.35 -24.42 -7.09
C VAL A 293 15.83 -24.30 -7.31
N GLY A 294 15.14 -25.43 -7.36
CA GLY A 294 13.68 -25.48 -7.46
C GLY A 294 13.00 -24.79 -6.28
N LYS A 295 13.49 -25.02 -5.06
CA LYS A 295 12.99 -24.38 -3.85
C LYS A 295 13.17 -22.86 -3.86
N LEU A 296 14.36 -22.37 -4.27
CA LEU A 296 14.62 -20.93 -4.41
C LEU A 296 13.72 -20.26 -5.46
N ASN A 297 13.35 -20.97 -6.51
CA ASN A 297 12.47 -20.48 -7.55
C ASN A 297 10.98 -20.62 -7.21
N ASN A 298 10.64 -21.37 -6.17
CA ASN A 298 9.24 -21.58 -5.78
C ASN A 298 8.68 -20.37 -5.01
N PRO A 299 7.54 -19.80 -5.43
CA PRO A 299 6.92 -18.66 -4.74
C PRO A 299 6.70 -18.85 -3.24
N VAL A 300 6.37 -20.06 -2.80
CA VAL A 300 6.06 -20.31 -1.38
C VAL A 300 7.26 -20.10 -0.47
N PHE A 301 8.50 -20.29 -0.97
CA PHE A 301 9.70 -19.96 -0.21
C PHE A 301 9.76 -18.45 0.11
N HIS A 302 9.42 -17.59 -0.82
CA HIS A 302 9.43 -16.14 -0.63
C HIS A 302 8.22 -15.65 0.18
N ILE A 303 7.11 -16.40 0.20
CA ILE A 303 5.94 -16.12 1.04
C ILE A 303 6.23 -16.45 2.51
N HIS A 304 6.82 -17.62 2.79
CA HIS A 304 7.05 -18.11 4.14
C HIS A 304 8.47 -17.85 4.70
N GLY A 305 9.42 -17.50 3.83
CA GLY A 305 10.83 -17.48 4.20
C GLY A 305 11.36 -18.91 4.38
N ARG A 306 12.26 -19.11 5.35
CA ARG A 306 12.90 -20.42 5.57
C ARG A 306 11.98 -21.50 6.14
N ASN A 307 10.83 -21.14 6.67
CA ASN A 307 9.91 -22.04 7.38
C ASN A 307 8.68 -22.39 6.53
N VAL A 308 8.89 -22.93 5.33
CA VAL A 308 7.80 -23.34 4.43
C VAL A 308 7.07 -24.56 5.02
N PRO A 309 5.77 -24.46 5.30
CA PRO A 309 5.00 -25.59 5.84
C PRO A 309 4.76 -26.67 4.77
N ALA A 310 4.58 -27.89 5.18
CA ALA A 310 4.03 -28.93 4.29
C ALA A 310 2.52 -28.67 4.05
N SER A 311 2.03 -29.03 2.87
CA SER A 311 0.59 -29.00 2.59
C SER A 311 -0.07 -30.25 3.19
N ASP A 312 -1.12 -30.05 3.99
CA ASP A 312 -1.97 -31.12 4.51
C ASP A 312 -3.32 -31.26 3.78
N MET A 313 -3.46 -30.55 2.66
CA MET A 313 -4.67 -30.63 1.83
C MET A 313 -4.80 -32.00 1.17
N VAL A 314 -5.83 -32.77 1.57
CA VAL A 314 -6.13 -34.10 1.03
C VAL A 314 -7.02 -34.06 -0.20
N VAL A 315 -7.80 -32.98 -0.36
CA VAL A 315 -8.58 -32.70 -1.57
C VAL A 315 -8.37 -31.24 -1.98
N PRO A 316 -8.48 -30.91 -3.29
CA PRO A 316 -8.40 -29.52 -3.76
C PRO A 316 -9.52 -28.65 -3.18
N PHE A 317 -9.25 -27.34 -3.05
CA PHE A 317 -10.26 -26.38 -2.57
C PHE A 317 -11.48 -26.30 -3.50
N ALA A 318 -11.28 -26.35 -4.81
CA ALA A 318 -12.38 -26.43 -5.78
C ALA A 318 -13.28 -27.65 -5.54
N MET A 319 -12.70 -28.79 -5.09
CA MET A 319 -13.50 -29.96 -4.71
C MET A 319 -14.26 -29.74 -3.41
N LEU A 320 -13.68 -29.05 -2.42
CA LEU A 320 -14.39 -28.66 -1.20
C LEU A 320 -15.61 -27.79 -1.49
N LEU A 321 -15.48 -26.83 -2.39
CA LEU A 321 -16.59 -25.98 -2.84
C LEU A 321 -17.71 -26.83 -3.47
N ASN A 322 -17.36 -27.77 -4.35
CA ASN A 322 -18.35 -28.69 -4.92
C ASN A 322 -19.04 -29.56 -3.85
N LEU A 323 -18.27 -30.07 -2.88
CA LEU A 323 -18.82 -30.84 -1.77
C LEU A 323 -19.76 -30.00 -0.90
N ALA A 324 -19.38 -28.78 -0.55
CA ALA A 324 -20.21 -27.85 0.22
C ALA A 324 -21.52 -27.54 -0.51
N SER A 325 -21.47 -27.24 -1.80
CA SER A 325 -22.62 -26.95 -2.64
C SER A 325 -23.57 -28.14 -2.74
N VAL A 326 -23.06 -29.33 -3.07
CA VAL A 326 -23.89 -30.54 -3.30
C VAL A 326 -24.46 -31.07 -1.98
N SER A 327 -23.76 -30.96 -0.87
CA SER A 327 -24.22 -31.44 0.44
C SER A 327 -25.09 -30.43 1.16
N GLY A 328 -25.14 -29.17 0.74
CA GLY A 328 -25.77 -28.08 1.49
C GLY A 328 -25.13 -27.89 2.87
N ALA A 329 -23.82 -28.10 2.99
CA ALA A 329 -23.15 -28.04 4.27
C ALA A 329 -23.11 -26.59 4.81
N GLU A 330 -23.77 -26.34 5.92
CA GLU A 330 -23.83 -25.07 6.62
C GLU A 330 -22.72 -24.92 7.70
N ASP A 331 -22.01 -26.03 7.98
CA ASP A 331 -20.90 -26.04 8.95
C ASP A 331 -19.77 -27.00 8.53
N LYS A 332 -18.60 -26.80 9.15
CA LYS A 332 -17.38 -27.58 8.84
C LYS A 332 -17.54 -29.08 9.17
N ASN A 333 -18.26 -29.43 10.23
CA ASN A 333 -18.37 -30.85 10.68
C ASN A 333 -19.12 -31.67 9.64
N THR A 334 -20.19 -31.08 9.09
CA THR A 334 -20.95 -31.70 7.98
C THR A 334 -20.02 -31.91 6.78
N LEU A 335 -19.24 -30.91 6.41
CA LEU A 335 -18.31 -31.03 5.29
C LEU A 335 -17.19 -32.05 5.55
N TRP A 336 -16.66 -32.12 6.78
CA TRP A 336 -15.68 -33.13 7.20
C TRP A 336 -16.22 -34.57 7.04
N GLY A 337 -17.48 -34.81 7.30
CA GLY A 337 -18.12 -36.13 7.06
C GLY A 337 -18.04 -36.56 5.59
N PHE A 338 -18.02 -35.62 4.64
CA PHE A 338 -17.81 -35.94 3.22
C PHE A 338 -16.31 -36.06 2.88
N ILE A 339 -15.45 -35.21 3.45
CA ILE A 339 -13.99 -35.27 3.27
C ILE A 339 -13.44 -36.62 3.66
N GLN A 340 -13.88 -37.18 4.82
CA GLN A 340 -13.45 -38.47 5.33
C GLN A 340 -13.84 -39.66 4.46
N ARG A 341 -14.77 -39.51 3.53
CA ARG A 341 -15.05 -40.54 2.52
C ARG A 341 -13.93 -40.67 1.48
N TYR A 342 -13.17 -39.61 1.25
CA TYR A 342 -12.03 -39.58 0.33
C TYR A 342 -10.73 -39.83 1.06
N ALA A 343 -10.61 -39.41 2.31
CA ALA A 343 -9.41 -39.50 3.15
C ALA A 343 -9.83 -39.94 4.56
N PRO A 344 -10.08 -41.25 4.80
CA PRO A 344 -10.61 -41.76 6.09
C PRO A 344 -9.72 -41.47 7.29
N GLU A 345 -8.40 -41.36 7.08
CA GLU A 345 -7.40 -41.06 8.11
C GLU A 345 -7.31 -39.56 8.46
N ALA A 346 -7.87 -38.67 7.63
CA ALA A 346 -7.81 -37.24 7.83
C ALA A 346 -8.82 -36.76 8.88
N SER A 347 -8.41 -35.78 9.68
CA SER A 347 -9.27 -35.11 10.65
C SER A 347 -8.92 -33.63 10.78
N SER A 348 -9.83 -32.84 11.32
CA SER A 348 -9.58 -31.42 11.62
C SER A 348 -8.38 -31.18 12.55
N ALA A 349 -8.08 -32.16 13.44
CA ALA A 349 -6.96 -32.07 14.37
C ALA A 349 -5.60 -32.35 13.70
N THR A 350 -5.56 -33.21 12.68
CA THR A 350 -4.33 -33.65 12.01
C THR A 350 -4.06 -32.87 10.71
N HIS A 351 -5.08 -32.16 10.19
CA HIS A 351 -5.03 -31.42 8.92
C HIS A 351 -5.56 -29.99 9.09
N PRO A 352 -4.81 -29.10 9.80
CA PRO A 352 -5.28 -27.77 10.13
C PRO A 352 -5.49 -26.85 8.92
N GLN A 353 -4.67 -26.96 7.85
CA GLN A 353 -4.91 -26.19 6.62
C GLN A 353 -6.17 -26.66 5.91
N MET A 354 -6.40 -27.98 5.89
CA MET A 354 -7.63 -28.56 5.36
C MET A 354 -8.87 -28.13 6.17
N ASP A 355 -8.77 -28.06 7.50
CA ASP A 355 -9.84 -27.57 8.36
C ASP A 355 -10.15 -26.09 8.13
N GLN A 356 -9.13 -25.29 7.96
CA GLN A 356 -9.28 -23.88 7.58
C GLN A 356 -9.96 -23.75 6.21
N ALA A 357 -9.51 -24.52 5.22
CA ALA A 357 -10.08 -24.51 3.88
C ALA A 357 -11.55 -24.99 3.88
N ALA A 358 -11.91 -25.96 4.70
CA ALA A 358 -13.30 -26.38 4.89
C ALA A 358 -14.17 -25.24 5.45
N GLY A 359 -13.66 -24.47 6.41
CA GLY A 359 -14.32 -23.27 6.92
C GLY A 359 -14.51 -22.17 5.86
N PHE A 360 -13.54 -21.99 4.99
CA PHE A 360 -13.67 -21.06 3.86
C PHE A 360 -14.69 -21.55 2.84
N ALA A 361 -14.70 -22.85 2.53
CA ALA A 361 -15.65 -23.43 1.58
C ALA A 361 -17.10 -23.30 2.04
N VAL A 362 -17.37 -23.46 3.33
CA VAL A 362 -18.73 -23.27 3.91
C VAL A 362 -19.17 -21.80 3.80
N ARG A 363 -18.26 -20.83 3.97
CA ARG A 363 -18.58 -19.40 3.84
C ARG A 363 -18.74 -18.94 2.38
N TYR A 364 -18.18 -19.69 1.45
CA TYR A 364 -18.21 -19.34 0.02
C TYR A 364 -19.61 -19.49 -0.59
N TYR A 365 -20.46 -20.34 -0.02
CA TYR A 365 -21.86 -20.58 -0.38
C TYR A 365 -22.83 -20.09 0.68
#